data_5ffe49b3066f6034c385a265867db0ac
#
_entry.id   5ffe49b3066f6034c385a265867db0ac
#
_cell.length_a   1.000
_cell.length_b   1.000
_cell.length_c   1.000
_cell.angle_alpha   90.00
_cell.angle_beta   90.00
_cell.angle_gamma   90.00
#
_symmetry.space_group_name_H-M   'P 1'
#
loop_
_entity.id
_entity.type
_entity.pdbx_description
1 polymer ?
#
loop_
_entity_poly.entity_id
_entity_poly.type
_entity_poly.pdbx_seq_one_letter_code
_entity_poly.pdbx_strand_id
1 'polypeptide(L)'
;MTGVCHCKNCQRQAGSAFSTLAGVAKTDFVLNSGQMKVYRDSETDTGNTVERHFCGECGSPIYSAVPDSPDVLFIKTGTMDDTSSFTPQFHVWSSSKQDWVELEDGVPAMQKTEGLG
;
A
#
# COMPACT_ATOMS: atom_id res chain seq x y z
N MET A 1 6.48 -7.62 7.14
CA MET A 1 5.01 -7.66 7.06
C MET A 1 4.58 -7.36 5.63
N THR A 2 3.86 -8.27 5.02
CA THR A 2 3.37 -8.11 3.64
C THR A 2 1.86 -8.25 3.60
N GLY A 3 1.21 -7.43 2.80
CA GLY A 3 -0.23 -7.44 2.75
C GLY A 3 -0.80 -6.89 1.45
N VAL A 4 -2.11 -7.02 1.33
CA VAL A 4 -2.88 -6.52 0.19
C VAL A 4 -4.00 -5.62 0.73
N CYS A 5 -4.13 -4.44 0.16
CA CYS A 5 -5.19 -3.51 0.54
C CYS A 5 -6.17 -3.33 -0.63
N HIS A 6 -7.44 -3.58 -0.34
CA HIS A 6 -8.51 -3.52 -1.33
C HIS A 6 -9.34 -2.23 -1.25
N CYS A 7 -8.96 -1.25 -0.41
CA CYS A 7 -9.73 -0.02 -0.30
C CYS A 7 -9.75 0.75 -1.63
N LYS A 8 -10.79 1.54 -1.85
CA LYS A 8 -10.96 2.25 -3.12
C LYS A 8 -9.81 3.22 -3.42
N ASN A 9 -9.26 3.87 -2.39
CA ASN A 9 -8.13 4.77 -2.57
C ASN A 9 -6.89 4.02 -3.03
N CYS A 10 -6.63 2.83 -2.48
CA CYS A 10 -5.53 1.97 -2.92
C CYS A 10 -5.75 1.46 -4.34
N GLN A 11 -6.99 1.09 -4.69
CA GLN A 11 -7.31 0.68 -6.06
C GLN A 11 -7.03 1.80 -7.06
N ARG A 12 -7.47 3.02 -6.75
CA ARG A 12 -7.26 4.18 -7.61
C ARG A 12 -5.79 4.53 -7.76
N GLN A 13 -5.08 4.57 -6.64
CA GLN A 13 -3.67 4.92 -6.65
C GLN A 13 -2.82 3.89 -7.39
N ALA A 14 -3.14 2.62 -7.24
CA ALA A 14 -2.45 1.53 -7.95
C ALA A 14 -2.91 1.38 -9.41
N GLY A 15 -4.08 1.93 -9.76
CA GLY A 15 -4.70 1.67 -11.06
C GLY A 15 -4.98 0.19 -11.28
N SER A 16 -5.40 -0.52 -10.22
CA SER A 16 -5.55 -1.96 -10.22
C SER A 16 -6.63 -2.38 -9.23
N ALA A 17 -6.85 -3.67 -9.10
CA ALA A 17 -7.83 -4.23 -8.17
C ALA A 17 -7.44 -4.05 -6.71
N PHE A 18 -6.16 -3.87 -6.42
CA PHE A 18 -5.65 -3.74 -5.06
C PHE A 18 -4.22 -3.18 -5.08
N SER A 19 -3.73 -2.81 -3.90
CA SER A 19 -2.34 -2.43 -3.69
C SER A 19 -1.64 -3.54 -2.91
N THR A 20 -0.41 -3.87 -3.29
CA THR A 20 0.44 -4.83 -2.57
C THR A 20 1.47 -4.07 -1.76
N LEU A 21 1.64 -4.46 -0.49
CA LEU A 21 2.36 -3.67 0.49
C LEU A 21 3.38 -4.51 1.24
N ALA A 22 4.54 -3.90 1.53
CA ALA A 22 5.50 -4.42 2.48
C ALA A 22 5.84 -3.32 3.49
N GLY A 23 5.55 -3.58 4.76
CA GLY A 23 5.89 -2.65 5.84
C GLY A 23 7.37 -2.76 6.17
N VAL A 24 8.09 -1.64 6.11
CA VAL A 24 9.51 -1.55 6.47
C VAL A 24 9.71 -0.40 7.43
N ALA A 25 10.78 -0.47 8.22
CA ALA A 25 11.15 0.64 9.08
C ALA A 25 11.54 1.84 8.22
N LYS A 26 11.04 3.01 8.59
CA LYS A 26 11.35 4.25 7.87
C LYS A 26 12.86 4.50 7.78
N THR A 27 13.60 4.14 8.82
CA THR A 27 15.06 4.30 8.87
C THR A 27 15.79 3.40 7.89
N ASP A 28 15.15 2.35 7.39
CA ASP A 28 15.77 1.43 6.43
C ASP A 28 15.58 1.88 4.97
N PHE A 29 14.79 2.92 4.74
CA PHE A 29 14.55 3.42 3.39
C PHE A 29 15.58 4.49 3.04
N VAL A 30 16.22 4.34 1.87
CA VAL A 30 17.20 5.31 1.36
C VAL A 30 16.82 5.66 -0.07
N LEU A 31 16.64 6.95 -0.34
CA LEU A 31 16.46 7.46 -1.70
C LEU A 31 17.83 7.72 -2.32
N ASN A 32 18.26 6.87 -3.22
CA ASN A 32 19.59 6.96 -3.83
C ASN A 32 19.67 8.05 -4.90
N SER A 33 18.58 8.26 -5.65
CA SER A 33 18.55 9.25 -6.73
C SER A 33 17.12 9.63 -7.08
N GLY A 34 16.97 10.69 -7.84
CA GLY A 34 15.67 11.17 -8.30
C GLY A 34 14.92 11.98 -7.26
N GLN A 35 13.70 12.34 -7.61
CA GLN A 35 12.81 13.08 -6.72
C GLN A 35 11.46 12.40 -6.66
N MET A 36 10.93 12.30 -5.46
CA MET A 36 9.57 11.83 -5.25
C MET A 36 8.64 13.01 -5.06
N LYS A 37 7.41 12.83 -5.54
CA LYS A 37 6.29 13.72 -5.23
C LYS A 37 5.39 13.06 -4.21
N VAL A 38 4.61 13.88 -3.51
CA VAL A 38 3.70 13.41 -2.47
C VAL A 38 2.29 13.89 -2.78
N TYR A 39 1.36 12.97 -2.80
CA TYR A 39 -0.06 13.29 -2.82
C TYR A 39 -0.62 13.03 -1.42
N ARG A 40 -1.23 14.05 -0.82
CA ARG A 40 -1.88 13.93 0.50
C ARG A 40 -3.33 13.53 0.27
N ASP A 41 -3.59 12.24 0.45
CA ASP A 41 -4.90 11.66 0.24
C ASP A 41 -5.70 11.76 1.54
N SER A 42 -6.56 12.75 1.62
CA SER A 42 -7.34 13.04 2.83
C SER A 42 -8.75 12.46 2.79
N GLU A 43 -9.19 11.99 1.62
CA GLU A 43 -10.53 11.40 1.47
C GLU A 43 -10.45 9.88 1.51
N THR A 44 -9.96 9.35 2.64
CA THR A 44 -9.77 7.91 2.84
C THR A 44 -10.90 7.33 3.68
N ASP A 45 -11.08 6.01 3.58
CA ASP A 45 -12.10 5.29 4.33
C ASP A 45 -11.85 5.32 5.85
N THR A 46 -10.60 5.48 6.26
CA THR A 46 -10.23 5.60 7.68
C THR A 46 -10.44 7.01 8.24
N GLY A 47 -10.54 8.02 7.36
CA GLY A 47 -10.55 9.42 7.76
C GLY A 47 -9.17 10.01 8.00
N ASN A 48 -8.11 9.20 7.97
CA ASN A 48 -6.74 9.66 8.11
C ASN A 48 -6.19 10.13 6.76
N THR A 49 -5.29 11.13 6.81
CA THR A 49 -4.56 11.54 5.61
C THR A 49 -3.40 10.57 5.37
N VAL A 50 -3.40 9.94 4.20
CA VAL A 50 -2.32 9.06 3.78
C VAL A 50 -1.41 9.83 2.83
N GLU A 51 -0.12 9.84 3.11
CA GLU A 51 0.86 10.40 2.18
C GLU A 51 1.26 9.33 1.17
N ARG A 52 0.99 9.60 -0.09
CA ARG A 52 1.30 8.68 -1.18
C ARG A 52 2.49 9.23 -1.94
N HIS A 53 3.64 8.59 -1.77
CA HIS A 53 4.90 8.99 -2.37
C HIS A 53 5.09 8.23 -3.68
N PHE A 54 5.39 8.96 -4.74
CA PHE A 54 5.56 8.39 -6.08
C PHE A 54 6.70 9.07 -6.83
N CYS A 55 7.21 8.38 -7.84
CA CYS A 55 8.29 8.91 -8.66
C CYS A 55 7.83 10.16 -9.41
N GLY A 56 8.60 11.25 -9.29
CA GLY A 56 8.28 12.51 -9.96
C GLY A 56 8.46 12.49 -11.47
N GLU A 57 9.16 11.50 -12.02
CA GLU A 57 9.41 11.38 -13.44
C GLU A 57 8.41 10.46 -14.15
N CYS A 58 8.14 9.29 -13.59
CA CYS A 58 7.30 8.29 -14.25
C CYS A 58 5.97 8.03 -13.57
N GLY A 59 5.74 8.58 -12.37
CA GLY A 59 4.50 8.41 -11.64
C GLY A 59 4.35 7.07 -10.91
N SER A 60 5.36 6.21 -10.93
CA SER A 60 5.29 4.93 -10.22
C SER A 60 5.10 5.14 -8.72
N PRO A 61 4.08 4.53 -8.11
CA PRO A 61 3.91 4.61 -6.66
C PRO A 61 5.04 3.88 -5.94
N ILE A 62 5.65 4.51 -4.95
CA ILE A 62 6.80 3.95 -4.24
C ILE A 62 6.38 3.46 -2.85
N TYR A 63 5.81 4.34 -2.01
CA TYR A 63 5.34 3.94 -0.69
C TYR A 63 4.24 4.84 -0.19
N SER A 64 3.51 4.35 0.80
CA SER A 64 2.53 5.13 1.56
C SER A 64 3.03 5.32 2.98
N ALA A 65 2.76 6.48 3.56
CA ALA A 65 3.03 6.78 4.96
C ALA A 65 1.71 7.15 5.62
N VAL A 66 1.43 6.54 6.76
CA VAL A 66 0.18 6.77 7.50
C VAL A 66 0.50 7.34 8.89
N PRO A 67 -0.34 8.25 9.41
CA PRO A 67 -0.05 8.91 10.69
C PRO A 67 -0.05 7.95 11.89
N ASP A 68 -0.84 6.88 11.83
CA ASP A 68 -0.92 5.92 12.95
C ASP A 68 0.32 5.04 13.07
N SER A 69 1.16 5.01 12.04
CA SER A 69 2.40 4.22 12.03
C SER A 69 3.55 5.09 11.53
N PRO A 70 3.97 6.12 12.30
CA PRO A 70 4.92 7.12 11.79
C PRO A 70 6.32 6.59 11.52
N ASP A 71 6.68 5.44 12.10
CA ASP A 71 8.00 4.84 11.94
C ASP A 71 8.05 3.77 10.84
N VAL A 72 6.95 3.55 10.13
CA VAL A 72 6.83 2.51 9.12
C VAL A 72 6.47 3.13 7.78
N LEU A 73 7.09 2.62 6.71
CA LEU A 73 6.69 2.91 5.33
C LEU A 73 6.10 1.65 4.72
N PHE A 74 5.03 1.81 3.96
CA PHE A 74 4.40 0.71 3.24
C PHE A 74 4.83 0.75 1.78
N ILE A 75 5.87 -0.02 1.47
CA ILE A 75 6.45 -0.08 0.13
C ILE A 75 5.46 -0.77 -0.82
N LYS A 76 5.30 -0.20 -2.01
CA LYS A 76 4.50 -0.79 -3.07
C LYS A 76 5.34 -1.88 -3.74
N THR A 77 5.03 -3.13 -3.46
CA THR A 77 5.91 -4.25 -3.78
C THR A 77 6.07 -4.50 -5.28
N GLY A 78 5.12 -4.03 -6.10
CA GLY A 78 5.24 -4.12 -7.55
C GLY A 78 6.41 -3.34 -8.13
N THR A 79 6.99 -2.40 -7.38
CA THR A 79 8.17 -1.63 -7.80
C THR A 79 9.49 -2.28 -7.38
N MET A 80 9.47 -3.38 -6.65
CA MET A 80 10.67 -4.09 -6.24
C MET A 80 11.27 -4.82 -7.43
N ASP A 81 12.60 -4.88 -7.49
CA ASP A 81 13.31 -5.57 -8.58
C ASP A 81 13.02 -7.06 -8.58
N ASP A 82 12.93 -7.67 -7.41
CA ASP A 82 12.60 -9.09 -7.26
C ASP A 82 11.30 -9.22 -6.47
N THR A 83 10.25 -9.66 -7.14
CA THR A 83 8.93 -9.88 -6.54
C THR A 83 8.64 -11.34 -6.26
N SER A 84 9.59 -12.25 -6.53
CA SER A 84 9.37 -13.70 -6.47
C SER A 84 9.05 -14.20 -5.06
N SER A 85 9.53 -13.50 -4.04
CA SER A 85 9.30 -13.88 -2.64
C SER A 85 8.04 -13.25 -2.03
N PHE A 86 7.32 -12.40 -2.78
CA PHE A 86 6.13 -11.78 -2.23
C PHE A 86 5.03 -12.82 -2.00
N THR A 87 4.56 -12.87 -0.77
CA THR A 87 3.39 -13.67 -0.39
C THR A 87 2.61 -12.83 0.62
N PRO A 88 1.32 -12.56 0.37
CA PRO A 88 0.55 -11.76 1.32
C PRO A 88 0.32 -12.53 2.62
N GLN A 89 0.58 -11.88 3.73
CA GLN A 89 0.29 -12.42 5.06
C GLN A 89 -1.13 -12.10 5.51
N PHE A 90 -1.74 -11.07 4.88
CA PHE A 90 -3.12 -10.67 5.20
C PHE A 90 -3.69 -9.82 4.07
N HIS A 91 -5.02 -9.73 4.06
CA HIS A 91 -5.78 -8.79 3.24
C HIS A 91 -6.52 -7.82 4.14
N VAL A 92 -6.55 -6.55 3.79
CA VAL A 92 -7.32 -5.54 4.51
C VAL A 92 -8.31 -4.87 3.57
N TRP A 93 -9.38 -4.33 4.13
CA TRP A 93 -10.46 -3.72 3.36
C TRP A 93 -11.08 -4.68 2.35
N SER A 94 -11.22 -5.95 2.76
CA SER A 94 -11.81 -6.98 1.90
C SER A 94 -13.27 -6.67 1.55
N SER A 95 -13.95 -5.84 2.34
CA SER A 95 -15.31 -5.39 2.03
C SER A 95 -15.40 -4.57 0.74
N SER A 96 -14.29 -3.97 0.31
CA SER A 96 -14.20 -3.17 -0.92
C SER A 96 -13.58 -3.93 -2.08
N LYS A 97 -13.24 -5.18 -1.87
CA LYS A 97 -12.62 -6.06 -2.88
C LYS A 97 -13.49 -6.12 -4.14
N GLN A 98 -12.84 -6.12 -5.32
CA GLN A 98 -13.54 -6.36 -6.57
C GLN A 98 -14.06 -7.80 -6.63
N ASP A 99 -15.22 -8.02 -7.25
CA ASP A 99 -15.93 -9.30 -7.19
C ASP A 99 -15.14 -10.44 -7.80
N TRP A 100 -14.33 -10.17 -8.83
CA TRP A 100 -13.57 -11.22 -9.52
C TRP A 100 -12.34 -11.70 -8.74
N VAL A 101 -11.92 -10.93 -7.72
CA VAL A 101 -10.73 -11.27 -6.92
C VAL A 101 -11.09 -12.35 -5.92
N GLU A 102 -10.35 -13.46 -5.96
CA GLU A 102 -10.47 -14.54 -5.00
C GLU A 102 -9.34 -14.43 -3.98
N LEU A 103 -9.68 -14.58 -2.70
CA LEU A 103 -8.72 -14.55 -1.61
C LEU A 103 -8.22 -15.97 -1.35
N GLU A 104 -6.91 -16.09 -1.06
CA GLU A 104 -6.29 -17.38 -0.79
C GLU A 104 -6.82 -17.99 0.51
N ASP A 105 -7.01 -19.30 0.52
CA ASP A 105 -7.40 -20.03 1.72
C ASP A 105 -6.30 -19.93 2.79
N GLY A 106 -6.72 -19.72 4.03
CA GLY A 106 -5.79 -19.66 5.16
C GLY A 106 -5.09 -18.32 5.36
N VAL A 107 -5.29 -17.35 4.46
CA VAL A 107 -4.74 -15.99 4.62
C VAL A 107 -5.82 -15.13 5.29
N PRO A 108 -5.54 -14.52 6.45
CA PRO A 108 -6.51 -13.65 7.11
C PRO A 108 -6.98 -12.52 6.22
N ALA A 109 -8.29 -12.27 6.22
CA ALA A 109 -8.88 -11.16 5.49
C ALA A 109 -9.74 -10.34 6.44
N MET A 110 -9.39 -9.07 6.60
CA MET A 110 -10.13 -8.14 7.45
C MET A 110 -11.01 -7.26 6.56
N GLN A 111 -12.30 -7.19 6.90
CA GLN A 111 -13.25 -6.40 6.12
C GLN A 111 -12.88 -4.92 6.09
N LYS A 112 -12.39 -4.41 7.22
CA LYS A 112 -11.91 -3.04 7.37
C LYS A 112 -10.71 -3.04 8.29
N THR A 113 -9.90 -1.99 8.21
CA THR A 113 -8.84 -1.75 9.19
C THR A 113 -8.46 -0.27 9.16
N GLU A 114 -7.99 0.22 10.30
CA GLU A 114 -7.48 1.58 10.40
C GLU A 114 -5.97 1.59 10.22
N GLY A 115 -5.43 2.71 9.76
CA GLY A 115 -4.00 2.95 9.73
C GLY A 115 -3.22 2.29 8.60
N LEU A 116 -3.88 1.63 7.65
CA LEU A 116 -3.23 1.08 6.46
C LEU A 116 -3.81 1.73 5.21
N GLY A 117 -2.97 2.21 4.37
CA GLY A 117 -3.39 2.91 3.18
C GLY A 117 -2.83 2.43 1.86
#